data_4a09b98bccc1002ccbafdbbe81a09dea
#
_entry.id   4a09b98bccc1002ccbafdbbe81a09dea
#
_cell.length_a   1.000
_cell.length_b   1.000
_cell.length_c   1.000
_cell.angle_alpha   90.00
_cell.angle_beta   90.00
_cell.angle_gamma   90.00
#
_symmetry.space_group_name_H-M   'P 1'
#
loop_
_entity.id
_entity.type
_entity.pdbx_description
1 polymer ?
#
loop_
_entity_poly.entity_id
_entity_poly.type
_entity_poly.pdbx_seq_one_letter_code
_entity_poly.pdbx_strand_id
1 'polypeptide(L)' 'PYLRIDTNARNEVARKFYKKLGYQEVGIVPCRFNGLPDVDLVMLEKKIY' A
#
# COMPACT_ATOMS: atom_id res chain seq x y z
N PRO A 1 -16.97 7.43 2.53
CA PRO A 1 -16.10 6.98 1.46
C PRO A 1 -14.62 6.99 1.86
N TYR A 2 -13.86 6.15 1.18
CA TYR A 2 -12.44 5.99 1.44
C TYR A 2 -11.66 6.12 0.14
N LEU A 3 -10.49 6.69 0.25
CA LEU A 3 -9.50 6.60 -0.82
C LEU A 3 -8.66 5.37 -0.58
N ARG A 4 -8.39 4.60 -1.63
CA ARG A 4 -7.60 3.39 -1.53
C ARG A 4 -6.44 3.46 -2.51
N ILE A 5 -5.27 3.09 -2.00
CA ILE A 5 -4.07 2.98 -2.82
C ILE A 5 -3.31 1.73 -2.41
N ASP A 6 -2.42 1.29 -3.26
CA ASP A 6 -1.48 0.24 -2.90
C ASP A 6 -0.08 0.65 -3.30
N THR A 7 0.90 0.10 -2.63
CA THR A 7 2.29 0.34 -2.93
C THR A 7 3.10 -0.88 -2.55
N ASN A 8 4.29 -0.99 -3.13
CA ASN A 8 5.19 -2.09 -2.82
C ASN A 8 5.58 -2.05 -1.34
N ALA A 9 5.48 -3.18 -0.66
CA ALA A 9 5.79 -3.24 0.76
C ALA A 9 7.23 -2.87 1.07
N ARG A 10 8.13 -3.02 0.11
CA ARG A 10 9.53 -2.63 0.26
C ARG A 10 9.76 -1.14 0.06
N ASN A 11 8.78 -0.42 -0.45
CA ASN A 11 8.92 1.01 -0.69
C ASN A 11 8.61 1.79 0.58
N GLU A 12 9.57 1.82 1.49
CA GLU A 12 9.39 2.47 2.78
C GLU A 12 9.13 3.96 2.65
N VAL A 13 9.73 4.62 1.67
CA VAL A 13 9.55 6.05 1.46
C VAL A 13 8.10 6.34 1.11
N ALA A 14 7.52 5.58 0.19
CA ALA A 14 6.13 5.77 -0.18
C ALA A 14 5.19 5.45 0.98
N ARG A 15 5.47 4.39 1.73
CA ARG A 15 4.64 4.01 2.87
C ARG A 15 4.62 5.13 3.92
N LYS A 16 5.77 5.70 4.22
CA LYS A 16 5.86 6.80 5.18
C LYS A 16 5.15 8.04 4.66
N PHE A 17 5.31 8.32 3.37
CA PHE A 17 4.68 9.47 2.74
C PHE A 17 3.15 9.39 2.87
N TYR A 18 2.58 8.26 2.54
CA TYR A 18 1.13 8.08 2.61
C TYR A 18 0.61 8.10 4.05
N LYS A 19 1.38 7.54 4.99
CA LYS A 19 1.00 7.63 6.40
C LYS A 19 0.94 9.07 6.87
N LYS A 20 1.87 9.90 6.43
CA LYS A 20 1.85 11.33 6.75
C LYS A 20 0.60 12.02 6.20
N LEU A 21 0.09 11.55 5.08
CA LEU A 21 -1.12 12.11 4.48
C LEU A 21 -2.40 11.60 5.15
N GLY A 22 -2.27 10.73 6.14
CA GLY A 22 -3.43 10.22 6.86
C GLY A 22 -3.91 8.85 6.41
N TYR A 23 -3.19 8.18 5.53
CA TYR A 23 -3.52 6.82 5.11
C TYR A 23 -3.14 5.83 6.20
N GLN A 24 -3.95 4.78 6.32
CA GLN A 24 -3.68 3.68 7.23
C GLN A 24 -3.41 2.42 6.44
N GLU A 25 -2.41 1.66 6.84
CA GLU A 25 -2.13 0.37 6.24
C GLU A 25 -3.13 -0.63 6.78
N VAL A 26 -3.95 -1.19 5.88
CA VAL A 26 -5.02 -2.10 6.28
C VAL A 26 -4.74 -3.55 5.94
N GLY A 27 -3.69 -3.81 5.19
CA GLY A 27 -3.32 -5.19 4.89
C GLY A 27 -2.16 -5.28 3.92
N ILE A 28 -1.59 -6.47 3.82
CA ILE A 28 -0.53 -6.77 2.87
C ILE A 28 -1.02 -7.93 2.02
N VAL A 29 -0.99 -7.75 0.70
CA VAL A 29 -1.44 -8.76 -0.24
C VAL A 29 -0.25 -9.21 -1.08
N PRO A 30 0.10 -10.50 -1.06
CA PRO A 30 1.13 -11.00 -1.93
C PRO A 30 0.61 -11.04 -3.37
N CYS A 31 1.39 -10.47 -4.29
CA CYS A 31 1.06 -10.47 -5.70
C CYS A 31 2.17 -11.16 -6.48
N ARG A 32 1.77 -11.95 -7.47
CA ARG A 32 2.70 -12.64 -8.33
C ARG A 32 2.52 -12.14 -9.75
N PHE A 33 3.61 -11.68 -10.34
CA PHE A 33 3.61 -11.24 -11.74
C PHE A 33 4.36 -12.26 -12.59
N ASN A 34 3.95 -12.42 -13.85
CA ASN A 34 4.59 -13.35 -14.77
C ASN A 34 6.10 -13.10 -14.85
N GLY A 35 6.87 -14.15 -14.57
CA GLY A 35 8.32 -14.07 -14.68
C GLY A 35 9.02 -13.26 -13.61
N LEU A 36 8.31 -12.77 -12.62
CA LEU A 36 8.89 -11.99 -11.54
C LEU A 36 8.68 -12.70 -10.20
N PRO A 37 9.60 -12.47 -9.23
CA PRO A 37 9.40 -13.01 -7.89
C PRO A 37 8.16 -12.39 -7.25
N ASP A 38 7.68 -13.05 -6.21
CA ASP A 38 6.53 -12.56 -5.47
C ASP A 38 6.79 -11.16 -4.93
N VAL A 39 5.81 -10.28 -5.07
CA VAL A 39 5.87 -8.91 -4.58
C VAL A 39 4.71 -8.70 -3.63
N ASP A 40 5.01 -8.19 -2.44
CA ASP A 40 3.98 -7.85 -1.49
C ASP A 40 3.52 -6.42 -1.72
N LEU A 41 2.21 -6.23 -1.78
CA LEU A 41 1.62 -4.91 -1.90
C LEU A 41 0.94 -4.55 -0.58
N VAL A 42 1.22 -3.36 -0.10
CA VAL A 42 0.56 -2.81 1.08
C VAL A 42 -0.68 -2.06 0.63
N MET A 43 -1.82 -2.43 1.19
CA MET A 43 -3.07 -1.74 0.93
C MET A 43 -3.25 -0.64 1.96
N LEU A 44 -3.50 0.58 1.50
CA LEU A 44 -3.70 1.72 2.37
C LEU A 44 -5.05 2.35 2.09
N GLU A 45 -5.68 2.85 3.14
CA GLU A 45 -6.96 3.53 3.04
C GLU A 45 -6.92 4.83 3.81
N LYS A 46 -7.64 5.81 3.30
CA LYS A 46 -7.80 7.08 3.98
C LYS A 46 -9.28 7.45 3.99
N LYS A 47 -9.79 7.76 5.16
CA LYS A 47 -11.15 8.25 5.30
C LYS A 47 -11.17 9.70 4.85
N ILE A 48 -12.12 10.04 3.98
CA ILE A 48 -12.15 11.36 3.34
C ILE A 48 -12.74 12.45 4.25
N TYR A 49 -13.43 12.08 5.30
CA TYR A 49 -13.99 13.06 6.22
C TYR A 49 -14.07 12.57 7.64
#